data_ab1b10878feb111c95c1440109376457
#
_entry.id   ab1b10878feb111c95c1440109376457
#
_cell.length_a   1.000
_cell.length_b   1.000
_cell.length_c   1.000
_cell.angle_alpha   90.00
_cell.angle_beta   90.00
_cell.angle_gamma   90.00
#
_symmetry.space_group_name_H-M   'P 1'
#
loop_
_entity.id
_entity.type
_entity.pdbx_description
1 polymer ?
#
loop_
_entity_poly.entity_id
_entity_poly.type
_entity_poly.pdbx_seq_one_letter_code
_entity_poly.pdbx_strand_id
1 'polypeptide(L)'
;MDDAVTAAAYNGGFEFKDSMKQANEYVYDANGNLTKDLNKGISDITYNVLNLPTGVTFASGGFIQYGYTADGIKRRMMYKEADGSGNLVPTVYCCNVVYENGVAKLLLTEEGYVTLSDKKYHYYLQDHQGNNRVVLSSSGAVEEANHYYPFGGVFASSGNVQP
;
A
#
# COMPACT_ATOMS: atom_id res chain seq x y z
N MET A 1 -8.00 12.48 -16.24
CA MET A 1 -6.79 13.31 -16.51
C MET A 1 -6.11 12.61 -17.66
N ASP A 2 -5.99 13.26 -18.79
CA ASP A 2 -5.41 12.65 -20.00
C ASP A 2 -3.92 12.98 -20.00
N ASP A 3 -3.07 11.95 -19.93
CA ASP A 3 -1.62 12.12 -19.99
C ASP A 3 -1.18 12.07 -21.45
N ALA A 4 -0.66 13.21 -21.94
CA ALA A 4 -0.15 13.32 -23.32
C ALA A 4 1.26 12.74 -23.49
N VAL A 5 1.87 12.20 -22.42
CA VAL A 5 3.23 11.65 -22.46
C VAL A 5 3.19 10.23 -23.02
N THR A 6 3.82 10.03 -24.17
CA THR A 6 3.87 8.73 -24.87
C THR A 6 5.03 7.83 -24.42
N ALA A 7 5.98 8.36 -23.64
CA ALA A 7 7.11 7.61 -23.10
C ALA A 7 7.47 8.13 -21.73
N ALA A 8 7.76 7.20 -20.81
CA ALA A 8 8.20 7.49 -19.46
C ALA A 8 9.49 8.35 -19.44
N ALA A 9 9.46 9.48 -18.74
CA ALA A 9 10.64 10.33 -18.56
C ALA A 9 11.71 9.65 -17.67
N TYR A 10 11.28 8.70 -16.81
CA TYR A 10 12.12 7.89 -15.96
C TYR A 10 11.78 6.40 -16.09
N ASN A 11 12.79 5.58 -16.29
CA ASN A 11 12.62 4.14 -16.58
C ASN A 11 12.41 3.28 -15.32
N GLY A 12 11.82 3.83 -14.27
CA GLY A 12 11.55 3.12 -13.01
C GLY A 12 10.25 2.32 -12.97
N GLY A 13 9.38 2.46 -13.97
CA GLY A 13 8.13 1.71 -14.07
C GLY A 13 6.98 2.17 -13.16
N PHE A 14 7.17 3.23 -12.39
CA PHE A 14 6.20 3.77 -11.41
C PHE A 14 5.46 5.02 -11.91
N GLU A 15 5.40 5.24 -13.20
CA GLU A 15 4.63 6.35 -13.76
C GLU A 15 3.14 6.05 -13.74
N PHE A 16 2.36 7.12 -13.65
CA PHE A 16 0.92 7.04 -13.89
C PHE A 16 0.68 6.48 -15.30
N LYS A 17 0.01 5.36 -15.35
CA LYS A 17 -0.39 4.72 -16.61
C LYS A 17 -1.86 5.02 -16.84
N ASP A 18 -2.14 5.91 -17.76
CA ASP A 18 -3.48 6.13 -18.29
C ASP A 18 -3.85 4.97 -19.22
N SER A 19 -4.31 3.87 -18.62
CA SER A 19 -4.65 2.63 -19.34
C SER A 19 -6.06 2.65 -19.93
N MET A 20 -6.93 3.57 -19.43
CA MET A 20 -8.35 3.59 -19.77
C MET A 20 -8.75 4.99 -20.27
N LYS A 21 -8.71 5.19 -21.59
CA LYS A 21 -9.10 6.46 -22.22
C LYS A 21 -10.61 6.51 -22.47
N GLN A 22 -11.39 6.67 -21.41
CA GLN A 22 -12.84 6.79 -21.52
C GLN A 22 -13.42 7.80 -20.53
N ALA A 23 -14.62 8.29 -20.81
CA ALA A 23 -15.31 9.20 -19.91
C ALA A 23 -15.62 8.49 -18.56
N ASN A 24 -15.51 9.24 -17.46
CA ASN A 24 -15.81 8.77 -16.10
C ASN A 24 -14.90 7.62 -15.59
N GLU A 25 -13.62 7.71 -15.87
CA GLU A 25 -12.61 6.78 -15.33
C GLU A 25 -12.57 6.79 -13.80
N TYR A 26 -12.87 7.94 -13.22
CA TYR A 26 -12.97 8.18 -11.79
C TYR A 26 -14.38 8.58 -11.42
N VAL A 27 -14.93 7.94 -10.40
CA VAL A 27 -16.25 8.28 -9.84
C VAL A 27 -16.08 8.58 -8.37
N TYR A 28 -16.81 9.60 -7.90
CA TYR A 28 -16.76 10.05 -6.51
C TYR A 28 -18.15 10.05 -5.90
N ASP A 29 -18.23 9.83 -4.58
CA ASP A 29 -19.47 10.01 -3.82
C ASP A 29 -19.75 11.49 -3.51
N ALA A 30 -20.85 11.75 -2.79
CA ALA A 30 -21.23 13.11 -2.40
C ALA A 30 -20.26 13.80 -1.42
N ASN A 31 -19.42 13.02 -0.74
CA ASN A 31 -18.39 13.52 0.17
C ASN A 31 -17.05 13.78 -0.54
N GLY A 32 -16.95 13.44 -1.83
CA GLY A 32 -15.73 13.55 -2.61
C GLY A 32 -14.79 12.33 -2.48
N ASN A 33 -15.23 11.23 -1.88
CA ASN A 33 -14.45 10.00 -1.82
C ASN A 33 -14.49 9.28 -3.16
N LEU A 34 -13.36 8.77 -3.61
CA LEU A 34 -13.24 7.99 -4.84
C LEU A 34 -13.96 6.64 -4.68
N THR A 35 -14.99 6.39 -5.48
CA THR A 35 -15.75 5.12 -5.44
C THR A 35 -15.38 4.17 -6.56
N LYS A 36 -14.73 4.67 -7.63
CA LYS A 36 -14.29 3.87 -8.77
C LYS A 36 -13.04 4.45 -9.40
N ASP A 37 -12.11 3.58 -9.79
CA ASP A 37 -10.88 3.92 -10.52
C ASP A 37 -10.60 2.84 -11.57
N LEU A 38 -10.94 3.15 -12.82
CA LEU A 38 -10.78 2.21 -13.92
C LEU A 38 -9.32 1.99 -14.28
N ASN A 39 -8.45 2.98 -14.08
CA ASN A 39 -7.02 2.84 -14.37
C ASN A 39 -6.34 1.83 -13.46
N LYS A 40 -6.82 1.70 -12.22
CA LYS A 40 -6.37 0.67 -11.26
C LYS A 40 -7.23 -0.60 -11.28
N GLY A 41 -8.21 -0.67 -12.19
CA GLY A 41 -9.15 -1.80 -12.24
C GLY A 41 -10.05 -1.90 -11.01
N ILE A 42 -10.25 -0.79 -10.28
CA ILE A 42 -11.12 -0.74 -9.11
C ILE A 42 -12.55 -0.47 -9.58
N SER A 43 -13.44 -1.42 -9.32
CA SER A 43 -14.85 -1.33 -9.68
C SER A 43 -15.71 -0.67 -8.61
N ASP A 44 -15.33 -0.80 -7.34
CA ASP A 44 -16.06 -0.22 -6.22
C ASP A 44 -15.16 0.03 -5.01
N ILE A 45 -15.38 1.15 -4.30
CA ILE A 45 -14.79 1.45 -3.00
C ILE A 45 -15.92 1.87 -2.05
N THR A 46 -16.02 1.20 -0.91
CA THR A 46 -16.95 1.53 0.15
C THR A 46 -16.26 2.24 1.30
N TYR A 47 -16.98 3.12 1.98
CA TYR A 47 -16.45 3.95 3.07
C TYR A 47 -17.30 3.84 4.33
N ASN A 48 -16.70 4.10 5.48
CA ASN A 48 -17.41 4.27 6.75
C ASN A 48 -17.81 5.74 6.97
N VAL A 49 -18.46 6.02 8.10
CA VAL A 49 -18.90 7.37 8.49
C VAL A 49 -17.75 8.36 8.73
N LEU A 50 -16.51 7.88 8.87
CA LEU A 50 -15.29 8.70 8.99
C LEU A 50 -14.62 8.95 7.64
N ASN A 51 -15.26 8.58 6.52
CA ASN A 51 -14.69 8.62 5.17
C ASN A 51 -13.41 7.77 5.03
N LEU A 52 -13.28 6.69 5.82
CA LEU A 52 -12.20 5.73 5.67
C LEU A 52 -12.66 4.56 4.80
N PRO A 53 -11.86 4.10 3.82
CA PRO A 53 -12.24 2.99 2.95
C PRO A 53 -12.38 1.69 3.75
N THR A 54 -13.54 1.03 3.65
CA THR A 54 -13.82 -0.24 4.32
C THR A 54 -13.71 -1.44 3.39
N GLY A 55 -13.89 -1.22 2.09
CA GLY A 55 -13.78 -2.25 1.07
C GLY A 55 -13.31 -1.68 -0.25
N VAL A 56 -12.50 -2.44 -0.95
CA VAL A 56 -12.08 -2.16 -2.33
C VAL A 56 -12.33 -3.42 -3.13
N THR A 57 -13.08 -3.32 -4.21
CA THR A 57 -13.39 -4.42 -5.12
C THR A 57 -12.76 -4.15 -6.47
N PHE A 58 -12.06 -5.14 -7.01
CA PHE A 58 -11.44 -5.06 -8.32
C PHE A 58 -12.31 -5.74 -9.38
N ALA A 59 -12.29 -5.21 -10.59
CA ALA A 59 -13.00 -5.78 -11.74
C ALA A 59 -12.55 -7.22 -12.06
N SER A 60 -11.34 -7.59 -11.67
CA SER A 60 -10.79 -8.95 -11.77
C SER A 60 -11.39 -9.94 -10.77
N GLY A 61 -12.20 -9.50 -9.80
CA GLY A 61 -12.81 -10.33 -8.75
C GLY A 61 -12.04 -10.37 -7.43
N GLY A 62 -10.87 -9.76 -7.35
CA GLY A 62 -10.14 -9.56 -6.11
C GLY A 62 -10.82 -8.51 -5.22
N PHE A 63 -10.56 -8.57 -3.92
CA PHE A 63 -11.04 -7.54 -2.99
C PHE A 63 -10.11 -7.33 -1.81
N ILE A 64 -10.20 -6.14 -1.21
CA ILE A 64 -9.54 -5.79 0.05
C ILE A 64 -10.62 -5.30 1.02
N GLN A 65 -10.52 -5.72 2.28
CA GLN A 65 -11.36 -5.21 3.36
C GLN A 65 -10.50 -4.64 4.48
N TYR A 66 -10.92 -3.51 5.03
CA TYR A 66 -10.26 -2.85 6.15
C TYR A 66 -11.18 -2.81 7.37
N GLY A 67 -10.59 -2.99 8.55
CA GLY A 67 -11.25 -2.82 9.84
C GLY A 67 -10.56 -1.74 10.65
N TYR A 68 -11.35 -0.84 11.23
CA TYR A 68 -10.88 0.30 12.02
C TYR A 68 -11.49 0.26 13.42
N THR A 69 -10.82 0.92 14.36
CA THR A 69 -11.40 1.32 15.65
C THR A 69 -12.38 2.50 15.45
N ALA A 70 -13.13 2.84 16.48
CA ALA A 70 -14.09 3.96 16.44
C ALA A 70 -13.40 5.33 16.22
N ASP A 71 -12.13 5.46 16.61
CA ASP A 71 -11.27 6.62 16.40
C ASP A 71 -10.52 6.62 15.07
N GLY A 72 -10.81 5.64 14.17
CA GLY A 72 -10.27 5.59 12.82
C GLY A 72 -8.91 4.91 12.67
N ILE A 73 -8.38 4.27 13.70
CA ILE A 73 -7.12 3.54 13.62
C ILE A 73 -7.33 2.21 12.91
N LYS A 74 -6.59 1.96 11.83
CA LYS A 74 -6.65 0.69 11.10
C LYS A 74 -6.10 -0.45 11.97
N ARG A 75 -6.93 -1.48 12.19
CA ARG A 75 -6.59 -2.66 13.00
C ARG A 75 -6.49 -3.94 12.21
N ARG A 76 -7.16 -3.99 11.07
CA ARG A 76 -7.17 -5.20 10.25
C ARG A 76 -7.25 -4.86 8.77
N MET A 77 -6.58 -5.66 7.98
CA MET A 77 -6.74 -5.74 6.54
C MET A 77 -6.94 -7.21 6.17
N MET A 78 -7.79 -7.48 5.21
CA MET A 78 -7.89 -8.78 4.56
C MET A 78 -7.92 -8.57 3.06
N TYR A 79 -7.25 -9.42 2.32
CA TYR A 79 -7.31 -9.39 0.87
C TYR A 79 -7.53 -10.79 0.29
N LYS A 80 -8.10 -10.81 -0.90
CA LYS A 80 -8.25 -11.99 -1.73
C LYS A 80 -7.83 -11.63 -3.15
N GLU A 81 -7.02 -12.47 -3.76
CA GLU A 81 -6.59 -12.31 -5.14
C GLU A 81 -7.70 -12.68 -6.14
N ALA A 82 -7.56 -12.18 -7.38
CA ALA A 82 -8.57 -12.28 -8.42
C ALA A 82 -8.74 -13.69 -8.99
N ASP A 83 -7.72 -14.52 -8.92
CA ASP A 83 -7.72 -15.87 -9.50
C ASP A 83 -8.55 -16.89 -8.72
N GLY A 84 -9.16 -16.46 -7.62
CA GLY A 84 -9.99 -17.30 -6.76
C GLY A 84 -9.21 -18.35 -5.96
N SER A 85 -7.91 -18.51 -6.22
CA SER A 85 -7.03 -19.47 -5.55
C SER A 85 -6.54 -18.99 -4.19
N GLY A 86 -6.59 -17.69 -3.94
CA GLY A 86 -6.13 -17.07 -2.70
C GLY A 86 -7.10 -17.32 -1.54
N ASN A 87 -6.60 -17.91 -0.48
CA ASN A 87 -7.24 -17.81 0.82
C ASN A 87 -7.26 -16.35 1.26
N LEU A 88 -8.30 -15.96 2.02
CA LEU A 88 -8.30 -14.67 2.71
C LEU A 88 -7.06 -14.58 3.61
N VAL A 89 -6.19 -13.64 3.34
CA VAL A 89 -4.99 -13.38 4.16
C VAL A 89 -5.29 -12.24 5.13
N PRO A 90 -5.57 -12.54 6.41
CA PRO A 90 -5.78 -11.50 7.40
C PRO A 90 -4.43 -10.96 7.89
N THR A 91 -4.28 -9.63 7.81
CA THR A 91 -3.23 -8.88 8.50
C THR A 91 -3.86 -8.11 9.65
N VAL A 92 -3.34 -8.29 10.84
CA VAL A 92 -3.82 -7.63 12.07
C VAL A 92 -2.70 -6.77 12.64
N TYR A 93 -3.03 -5.53 12.95
CA TYR A 93 -2.14 -4.55 13.56
C TYR A 93 -2.47 -4.43 15.05
N CYS A 94 -1.62 -4.96 15.91
CA CYS A 94 -1.78 -4.90 17.36
C CYS A 94 -0.64 -4.07 17.97
N CYS A 95 -0.94 -2.82 18.30
CA CYS A 95 0.08 -1.84 18.70
C CYS A 95 1.19 -1.76 17.63
N ASN A 96 2.40 -2.17 18.00
CA ASN A 96 3.56 -2.19 17.12
C ASN A 96 3.90 -3.59 16.56
N VAL A 97 3.00 -4.57 16.73
CA VAL A 97 3.17 -5.91 16.14
C VAL A 97 2.22 -6.13 14.99
N VAL A 98 2.76 -6.60 13.88
CA VAL A 98 2.00 -7.00 12.69
C VAL A 98 1.89 -8.52 12.65
N TYR A 99 0.66 -8.99 12.56
CA TYR A 99 0.33 -10.42 12.42
C TYR A 99 -0.18 -10.70 11.02
N GLU A 100 0.28 -11.78 10.42
CA GLU A 100 -0.29 -12.34 9.19
C GLU A 100 -0.74 -13.77 9.44
N ASN A 101 -1.97 -14.07 9.04
CA ASN A 101 -2.58 -15.39 9.30
C ASN A 101 -2.45 -15.85 10.76
N GLY A 102 -2.55 -14.94 11.72
CA GLY A 102 -2.41 -15.22 13.15
C GLY A 102 -0.99 -15.42 13.65
N VAL A 103 0.02 -15.31 12.79
CA VAL A 103 1.43 -15.41 13.14
C VAL A 103 2.04 -14.02 13.23
N ALA A 104 2.72 -13.71 14.35
CA ALA A 104 3.45 -12.46 14.49
C ALA A 104 4.65 -12.44 13.51
N LYS A 105 4.66 -11.44 12.62
CA LYS A 105 5.65 -11.30 11.54
C LYS A 105 6.66 -10.21 11.83
N LEU A 106 6.17 -9.02 12.16
CA LEU A 106 7.00 -7.84 12.34
C LEU A 106 6.74 -7.19 13.69
N LEU A 107 7.80 -6.72 14.32
CA LEU A 107 7.76 -5.79 15.44
C LEU A 107 8.26 -4.43 14.93
N LEU A 108 7.38 -3.43 14.89
CA LEU A 108 7.71 -2.08 14.44
C LEU A 108 8.38 -1.32 15.60
N THR A 109 9.40 -0.55 15.27
CA THR A 109 10.12 0.33 16.23
C THR A 109 10.22 1.74 15.63
N GLU A 110 10.64 2.72 16.39
CA GLU A 110 10.85 4.08 15.89
C GLU A 110 11.97 4.15 14.85
N GLU A 111 12.95 3.26 14.94
CA GLU A 111 14.14 3.24 14.10
C GLU A 111 14.05 2.25 12.92
N GLY A 112 12.95 1.45 12.85
CA GLY A 112 12.80 0.43 11.82
C GLY A 112 11.86 -0.69 12.22
N TYR A 113 12.24 -1.93 11.96
CA TYR A 113 11.44 -3.10 12.35
C TYR A 113 12.30 -4.33 12.61
N VAL A 114 11.73 -5.30 13.30
CA VAL A 114 12.33 -6.62 13.53
C VAL A 114 11.47 -7.67 12.83
N THR A 115 12.09 -8.49 12.00
CA THR A 115 11.45 -9.69 11.44
C THR A 115 11.45 -10.76 12.51
N LEU A 116 10.26 -11.20 12.99
CA LEU A 116 10.15 -12.10 14.15
C LEU A 116 10.50 -13.56 13.83
N SER A 117 10.47 -13.96 12.57
CA SER A 117 10.81 -15.33 12.15
C SER A 117 12.28 -15.66 12.34
N ASP A 118 13.17 -14.72 12.06
CA ASP A 118 14.63 -14.88 12.13
C ASP A 118 15.32 -13.89 13.08
N LYS A 119 14.50 -13.03 13.74
CA LYS A 119 14.95 -12.02 14.72
C LYS A 119 15.95 -11.02 14.16
N LYS A 120 15.85 -10.70 12.85
CA LYS A 120 16.70 -9.71 12.22
C LYS A 120 16.14 -8.31 12.40
N TYR A 121 17.05 -7.37 12.65
CA TYR A 121 16.76 -5.95 12.75
C TYR A 121 16.99 -5.28 11.41
N HIS A 122 16.06 -4.40 11.06
CA HIS A 122 16.06 -3.57 9.87
C HIS A 122 15.92 -2.12 10.29
N TYR A 123 16.79 -1.24 9.80
CA TYR A 123 16.87 0.15 10.21
C TYR A 123 16.46 1.07 9.07
N TYR A 124 15.68 2.11 9.39
CA TYR A 124 15.27 3.14 8.45
C TYR A 124 16.24 4.30 8.45
N LEU A 125 16.66 4.73 7.28
CA LEU A 125 17.21 6.05 7.07
C LEU A 125 16.12 6.90 6.44
N GLN A 126 15.63 7.86 7.20
CA GLN A 126 14.53 8.73 6.81
C GLN A 126 15.03 10.08 6.37
N ASP A 127 14.29 10.73 5.47
CA ASP A 127 14.49 12.13 5.15
C ASP A 127 13.84 13.05 6.21
N HIS A 128 13.97 14.36 6.02
CA HIS A 128 13.41 15.37 6.94
C HIS A 128 11.88 15.37 7.02
N GLN A 129 11.18 14.66 6.14
CA GLN A 129 9.73 14.49 6.13
C GLN A 129 9.29 13.15 6.74
N GLY A 130 10.24 12.31 7.17
CA GLY A 130 9.95 10.98 7.72
C GLY A 130 9.76 9.88 6.66
N ASN A 131 10.08 10.14 5.38
CA ASN A 131 10.01 9.10 4.37
C ASN A 131 11.18 8.13 4.50
N ASN A 132 10.91 6.83 4.47
CA ASN A 132 11.93 5.78 4.51
C ASN A 132 12.72 5.74 3.20
N ARG A 133 13.87 6.43 3.16
CA ARG A 133 14.72 6.53 1.96
C ARG A 133 15.57 5.29 1.75
N VAL A 134 16.05 4.70 2.83
CA VAL A 134 16.87 3.48 2.79
C VAL A 134 16.48 2.58 3.95
N VAL A 135 16.46 1.28 3.69
CA VAL A 135 16.37 0.24 4.72
C VAL A 135 17.71 -0.49 4.78
N LEU A 136 18.27 -0.57 5.97
CA LEU A 136 19.53 -1.26 6.24
C LEU A 136 19.30 -2.52 7.07
N SER A 137 20.05 -3.57 6.77
CA SER A 137 20.17 -4.74 7.66
C SER A 137 20.98 -4.39 8.91
N SER A 138 20.94 -5.27 9.91
CA SER A 138 21.78 -5.18 11.10
C SER A 138 23.29 -5.20 10.83
N SER A 139 23.71 -5.67 9.65
CA SER A 139 25.12 -5.63 9.20
C SER A 139 25.49 -4.35 8.45
N GLY A 140 24.53 -3.42 8.26
CA GLY A 140 24.74 -2.19 7.50
C GLY A 140 24.59 -2.35 5.98
N ALA A 141 24.19 -3.52 5.50
CA ALA A 141 23.91 -3.71 4.07
C ALA A 141 22.59 -3.03 3.69
N VAL A 142 22.58 -2.35 2.53
CA VAL A 142 21.36 -1.75 1.97
C VAL A 142 20.45 -2.87 1.47
N GLU A 143 19.24 -2.96 2.03
CA GLU A 143 18.21 -3.91 1.63
C GLU A 143 17.21 -3.29 0.68
N GLU A 144 16.91 -2.00 0.88
CA GLU A 144 15.95 -1.25 0.08
C GLU A 144 16.39 0.21 -0.02
N ALA A 145 16.18 0.83 -1.18
CA ALA A 145 16.34 2.28 -1.37
C ALA A 145 15.15 2.82 -2.15
N ASN A 146 14.49 3.85 -1.62
CA ASN A 146 13.26 4.41 -2.15
C ASN A 146 13.40 5.86 -2.58
N HIS A 147 12.79 6.19 -3.70
CA HIS A 147 12.62 7.55 -4.19
C HIS A 147 11.13 7.87 -4.26
N TYR A 148 10.73 9.02 -3.75
CA TYR A 148 9.33 9.41 -3.66
C TYR A 148 9.02 10.65 -4.48
N TYR A 149 7.81 10.67 -5.06
CA TYR A 149 7.20 11.90 -5.53
C TYR A 149 6.88 12.85 -4.36
N PRO A 150 6.69 14.15 -4.62
CA PRO A 150 6.40 15.13 -3.56
C PRO A 150 5.20 14.78 -2.67
N PHE A 151 4.27 13.96 -3.15
CA PHE A 151 3.07 13.52 -2.42
C PHE A 151 3.18 12.10 -1.86
N GLY A 152 4.40 11.53 -1.75
CA GLY A 152 4.68 10.26 -1.09
C GLY A 152 4.52 9.01 -1.95
N GLY A 153 4.09 9.12 -3.20
CA GLY A 153 4.12 7.98 -4.13
C GLY A 153 5.55 7.58 -4.44
N VAL A 154 5.87 6.28 -4.36
CA VAL A 154 7.20 5.77 -4.75
C VAL A 154 7.32 5.82 -6.27
N PHE A 155 8.36 6.46 -6.81
CA PHE A 155 8.63 6.47 -8.26
C PHE A 155 9.80 5.59 -8.67
N ALA A 156 10.67 5.22 -7.73
CA ALA A 156 11.72 4.23 -7.95
C ALA A 156 12.07 3.54 -6.63
N SER A 157 12.30 2.25 -6.68
CA SER A 157 12.82 1.48 -5.57
C SER A 157 13.83 0.45 -6.06
N SER A 158 14.82 0.14 -5.23
CA SER A 158 15.73 -0.98 -5.43
C SER A 158 15.71 -1.85 -4.18
N GLY A 159 15.62 -3.15 -4.33
CA GLY A 159 15.50 -4.11 -3.23
C GLY A 159 14.12 -4.78 -3.16
N ASN A 160 13.89 -5.54 -2.10
CA ASN A 160 12.60 -6.18 -1.86
C ASN A 160 11.62 -5.15 -1.30
N VAL A 161 10.70 -4.68 -2.13
CA VAL A 161 9.55 -3.89 -1.68
C VAL A 161 8.67 -4.82 -0.84
N GLN A 162 8.70 -4.67 0.47
CA GLN A 162 7.69 -5.27 1.33
C GLN A 162 6.43 -4.40 1.24
N PRO A 163 5.25 -4.99 1.05
CA PRO A 163 3.99 -4.26 0.88
C PRO A 163 3.56 -3.46 2.11
#